data_e9589d84303ca5cba69fdb4c17325ef5
#
_entry.id   e9589d84303ca5cba69fdb4c17325ef5
#
_cell.length_a   1.000
_cell.length_b   1.000
_cell.length_c   1.000
_cell.angle_alpha   90.00
_cell.angle_beta   90.00
_cell.angle_gamma   90.00
#
_symmetry.space_group_name_H-M   'P 1'
#
loop_
_entity.id
_entity.type
_entity.pdbx_description
1 polymer ?
#
loop_
_entity_poly.entity_id
_entity_poly.type
_entity_poly.pdbx_seq_one_letter_code
_entity_poly.pdbx_strand_id
1 'polypeptide(L)'
;MEFLTKNKLLPAVLAVLSVAGIGAYIFQLAGGLAVTGMSNGVSWGLYITMFMFFVGLSAGGLIVASSASVFRIKRFKAVAMPAIILSTVCICLAGMFVLIDLGGIQRIWRIVTGPNPTSPLVWDICVITLYLVINVLYLVNMRRGNDHAVSVISRFALPCAILVHSVTAWIFGLQIAKEGWYSAIMAPIFVASAMDSGLALLLCVLAALKKARLFETSRELMASLAGLLATCCLLYTSDAA
;
A
#
# COMPACT_ATOMS: atom_id res chain seq x y z
N MET A 1 17.13 17.41 -5.80
CA MET A 1 16.57 18.30 -6.83
C MET A 1 17.40 18.31 -8.13
N GLU A 2 18.73 18.27 -8.07
CA GLU A 2 19.62 18.28 -9.24
C GLU A 2 19.35 17.14 -10.26
N PHE A 3 18.97 15.94 -9.80
CA PHE A 3 18.65 14.82 -10.69
C PHE A 3 17.42 15.08 -11.57
N LEU A 4 16.38 15.73 -11.02
CA LEU A 4 15.16 16.08 -11.76
C LEU A 4 15.37 17.27 -12.72
N THR A 5 16.27 18.18 -12.37
CA THR A 5 16.60 19.32 -13.25
C THR A 5 17.50 18.92 -14.41
N LYS A 6 18.34 17.88 -14.24
CA LYS A 6 19.24 17.40 -15.29
C LYS A 6 18.53 16.52 -16.33
N ASN A 7 17.39 15.93 -16.00
CA ASN A 7 16.63 15.04 -16.89
C ASN A 7 15.18 15.58 -17.09
N LYS A 8 15.05 16.69 -17.84
CA LYS A 8 13.77 17.36 -18.09
C LYS A 8 12.72 16.48 -18.79
N LEU A 9 13.14 15.41 -19.45
CA LEU A 9 12.27 14.49 -20.17
C LEU A 9 11.36 13.71 -19.19
N LEU A 10 11.91 13.17 -18.10
CA LEU A 10 11.13 12.37 -17.14
C LEU A 10 9.97 13.16 -16.49
N PRO A 11 10.20 14.36 -15.90
CA PRO A 11 9.09 15.14 -15.35
C PRO A 11 8.09 15.59 -16.43
N ALA A 12 8.52 15.86 -17.65
CA ALA A 12 7.63 16.21 -18.75
C ALA A 12 6.72 15.04 -19.13
N VAL A 13 7.27 13.83 -19.28
CA VAL A 13 6.48 12.62 -19.56
C VAL A 13 5.48 12.35 -18.41
N LEU A 14 5.93 12.43 -17.16
CA LEU A 14 5.04 12.24 -16.00
C LEU A 14 3.91 13.30 -15.98
N ALA A 15 4.21 14.55 -16.29
CA ALA A 15 3.20 15.61 -16.38
C ALA A 15 2.16 15.32 -17.46
N VAL A 16 2.59 14.90 -18.66
CA VAL A 16 1.69 14.55 -19.77
C VAL A 16 0.79 13.37 -19.38
N LEU A 17 1.36 12.31 -18.80
CA LEU A 17 0.60 11.15 -18.34
C LEU A 17 -0.41 11.53 -17.23
N SER A 18 -0.02 12.41 -16.31
CA SER A 18 -0.91 12.89 -15.25
C SER A 18 -2.08 13.70 -15.81
N VAL A 19 -1.81 14.58 -16.76
CA VAL A 19 -2.87 15.38 -17.45
C VAL A 19 -3.81 14.47 -18.22
N ALA A 20 -3.28 13.47 -18.94
CA ALA A 20 -4.09 12.49 -19.65
C ALA A 20 -4.97 11.67 -18.69
N GLY A 21 -4.41 11.23 -17.54
CA GLY A 21 -5.16 10.52 -16.51
C GLY A 21 -6.27 11.35 -15.88
N ILE A 22 -6.01 12.61 -15.57
CA ILE A 22 -7.02 13.56 -15.07
C ILE A 22 -8.11 13.77 -16.10
N GLY A 23 -7.75 13.96 -17.38
CA GLY A 23 -8.71 14.10 -18.48
C GLY A 23 -9.63 12.88 -18.62
N ALA A 24 -9.06 11.68 -18.55
CA ALA A 24 -9.81 10.43 -18.58
C ALA A 24 -10.78 10.31 -17.37
N TYR A 25 -10.33 10.74 -16.20
CA TYR A 25 -11.17 10.74 -14.99
C TYR A 25 -12.33 11.75 -15.09
N ILE A 26 -12.08 12.95 -15.63
CA ILE A 26 -13.16 13.94 -15.87
C ILE A 26 -14.17 13.39 -16.89
N PHE A 27 -13.72 12.72 -17.94
CA PHE A 27 -14.59 12.05 -18.90
C PHE A 27 -15.45 10.97 -18.24
N GLN A 28 -14.85 10.16 -17.36
CA GLN A 28 -15.58 9.16 -16.57
C GLN A 28 -16.61 9.80 -15.62
N LEU A 29 -16.29 10.92 -14.96
CA LEU A 29 -17.24 11.60 -14.07
C LEU A 29 -18.47 12.12 -14.85
N ALA A 30 -18.29 12.55 -16.09
CA ALA A 30 -19.38 13.02 -16.96
C ALA A 30 -20.24 11.85 -17.50
N GLY A 31 -19.61 10.73 -17.91
CA GLY A 31 -20.26 9.57 -18.52
C GLY A 31 -20.66 8.46 -17.53
N GLY A 32 -20.24 8.57 -16.27
CA GLY A 32 -20.43 7.53 -15.25
C GLY A 32 -19.52 6.31 -15.48
N LEU A 33 -19.67 5.28 -14.65
CA LEU A 33 -18.87 4.06 -14.73
C LEU A 33 -19.13 3.21 -16.00
N ALA A 34 -20.23 3.48 -16.71
CA ALA A 34 -20.53 2.77 -17.97
C ALA A 34 -19.43 2.92 -19.04
N VAL A 35 -18.68 4.04 -19.02
CA VAL A 35 -17.58 4.29 -19.96
C VAL A 35 -16.34 3.42 -19.69
N THR A 36 -16.26 2.76 -18.52
CA THR A 36 -15.14 1.90 -18.13
C THR A 36 -15.30 0.44 -18.60
N GLY A 37 -16.44 0.10 -19.22
CA GLY A 37 -16.78 -1.28 -19.62
C GLY A 37 -17.19 -2.18 -18.46
N MET A 38 -17.33 -1.65 -17.23
CA MET A 38 -17.87 -2.41 -16.10
C MET A 38 -19.37 -2.68 -16.30
N SER A 39 -19.82 -3.83 -15.83
CA SER A 39 -21.20 -4.29 -15.96
C SER A 39 -21.64 -5.07 -14.71
N ASN A 40 -22.92 -5.44 -14.62
CA ASN A 40 -23.41 -6.26 -13.51
C ASN A 40 -22.70 -7.65 -13.45
N GLY A 41 -22.17 -8.16 -14.57
CA GLY A 41 -21.39 -9.39 -14.59
C GLY A 41 -19.91 -9.21 -14.23
N VAL A 42 -19.36 -8.02 -14.48
CA VAL A 42 -17.98 -7.61 -14.16
C VAL A 42 -18.07 -6.32 -13.36
N SER A 43 -18.35 -6.44 -12.08
CA SER A 43 -18.57 -5.31 -11.18
C SER A 43 -17.28 -4.65 -10.69
N TRP A 44 -16.15 -5.35 -10.73
CA TRP A 44 -14.84 -4.85 -10.33
C TRP A 44 -13.86 -4.91 -11.50
N GLY A 45 -13.26 -3.76 -11.82
CA GLY A 45 -12.32 -3.60 -12.93
C GLY A 45 -10.92 -3.25 -12.47
N LEU A 46 -10.19 -2.56 -13.36
CA LEU A 46 -8.80 -2.18 -13.14
C LEU A 46 -8.59 -1.35 -11.86
N TYR A 47 -9.54 -0.49 -11.49
CA TYR A 47 -9.39 0.36 -10.31
C TYR A 47 -9.29 -0.44 -9.01
N ILE A 48 -10.15 -1.44 -8.82
CA ILE A 48 -10.08 -2.33 -7.65
C ILE A 48 -8.81 -3.20 -7.70
N THR A 49 -8.39 -3.65 -8.88
CA THR A 49 -7.12 -4.37 -9.04
C THR A 49 -5.93 -3.50 -8.62
N MET A 50 -5.89 -2.22 -9.04
CA MET A 50 -4.85 -1.28 -8.64
C MET A 50 -4.91 -0.93 -7.15
N PHE A 51 -6.12 -0.77 -6.59
CA PHE A 51 -6.30 -0.62 -5.16
C PHE A 51 -5.62 -1.77 -4.40
N MET A 52 -5.96 -3.02 -4.74
CA MET A 52 -5.39 -4.21 -4.10
C MET A 52 -3.86 -4.27 -4.24
N PHE A 53 -3.36 -3.98 -5.43
CA PHE A 53 -1.92 -3.95 -5.71
C PHE A 53 -1.20 -2.94 -4.82
N PHE A 54 -1.70 -1.71 -4.72
CA PHE A 54 -1.06 -0.68 -3.91
C PHE A 54 -1.24 -0.89 -2.40
N VAL A 55 -2.35 -1.45 -1.95
CA VAL A 55 -2.49 -1.92 -0.56
C VAL A 55 -1.39 -2.93 -0.25
N GLY A 56 -1.23 -3.97 -1.09
CA GLY A 56 -0.18 -4.98 -0.94
C GLY A 56 1.21 -4.35 -0.86
N LEU A 57 1.57 -3.48 -1.80
CA LEU A 57 2.87 -2.81 -1.83
C LEU A 57 3.16 -1.95 -0.59
N SER A 58 2.12 -1.43 0.08
CA SER A 58 2.29 -0.56 1.25
C SER A 58 2.83 -1.31 2.48
N ALA A 59 2.52 -2.61 2.62
CA ALA A 59 2.85 -3.40 3.79
C ALA A 59 4.34 -3.49 4.09
N GLY A 60 5.14 -3.82 3.07
CA GLY A 60 6.58 -4.03 3.24
C GLY A 60 7.29 -2.83 3.86
N GLY A 61 6.89 -1.61 3.48
CA GLY A 61 7.46 -0.39 4.03
C GLY A 61 7.19 -0.22 5.52
N LEU A 62 5.93 -0.35 5.94
CA LEU A 62 5.57 -0.19 7.36
C LEU A 62 6.11 -1.33 8.23
N ILE A 63 6.09 -2.56 7.73
CA ILE A 63 6.60 -3.73 8.45
C ILE A 63 8.11 -3.60 8.68
N VAL A 64 8.89 -3.25 7.66
CA VAL A 64 10.36 -3.05 7.78
C VAL A 64 10.67 -1.93 8.76
N ALA A 65 9.99 -0.78 8.64
CA ALA A 65 10.20 0.35 9.54
C ALA A 65 9.84 0.02 10.99
N SER A 66 8.71 -0.65 11.21
CA SER A 66 8.26 -1.06 12.53
C SER A 66 9.16 -2.13 13.14
N SER A 67 9.64 -3.08 12.33
CA SER A 67 10.56 -4.13 12.75
C SER A 67 11.88 -3.59 13.32
N ALA A 68 12.34 -2.45 12.80
CA ALA A 68 13.54 -1.77 13.33
C ALA A 68 13.40 -1.42 14.82
N SER A 69 12.22 -1.01 15.24
CA SER A 69 11.93 -0.59 16.62
C SER A 69 11.39 -1.75 17.47
N VAL A 70 10.46 -2.54 16.95
CA VAL A 70 9.79 -3.64 17.69
C VAL A 70 10.76 -4.78 17.98
N PHE A 71 11.48 -5.24 16.96
CA PHE A 71 12.43 -6.35 17.08
C PHE A 71 13.88 -5.88 17.33
N ARG A 72 14.08 -4.56 17.53
CA ARG A 72 15.41 -3.94 17.78
C ARG A 72 16.45 -4.27 16.70
N ILE A 73 16.02 -4.44 15.46
CA ILE A 73 16.91 -4.71 14.32
C ILE A 73 17.54 -3.39 13.87
N LYS A 74 18.62 -2.99 14.54
CA LYS A 74 19.29 -1.69 14.33
C LYS A 74 19.60 -1.38 12.86
N ARG A 75 19.95 -2.39 12.06
CA ARG A 75 20.26 -2.24 10.64
C ARG A 75 19.08 -1.71 9.80
N PHE A 76 17.85 -2.01 10.18
CA PHE A 76 16.66 -1.54 9.48
C PHE A 76 16.31 -0.08 9.81
N LYS A 77 16.85 0.48 10.91
CA LYS A 77 16.65 1.90 11.25
C LYS A 77 17.14 2.83 10.12
N ALA A 78 18.19 2.46 9.39
CA ALA A 78 18.75 3.25 8.30
C ALA A 78 17.75 3.41 7.12
N VAL A 79 16.91 2.41 6.86
CA VAL A 79 15.94 2.43 5.75
C VAL A 79 14.50 2.69 6.20
N ALA A 80 14.28 2.90 7.49
CA ALA A 80 12.93 3.13 8.02
C ALA A 80 12.24 4.35 7.39
N MET A 81 12.97 5.46 7.17
CA MET A 81 12.41 6.66 6.56
C MET A 81 11.94 6.43 5.12
N PRO A 82 12.78 5.96 4.17
CA PRO A 82 12.32 5.65 2.82
C PRO A 82 11.23 4.57 2.80
N ALA A 83 11.28 3.60 3.69
CA ALA A 83 10.27 2.54 3.80
C ALA A 83 8.88 3.09 4.17
N ILE A 84 8.80 3.97 5.17
CA ILE A 84 7.53 4.62 5.57
C ILE A 84 7.02 5.58 4.49
N ILE A 85 7.89 6.33 3.83
CA ILE A 85 7.49 7.21 2.72
C ILE A 85 6.86 6.36 1.61
N LEU A 86 7.49 5.26 1.24
CA LEU A 86 6.99 4.35 0.21
C LEU A 86 5.63 3.77 0.61
N SER A 87 5.50 3.27 1.85
CA SER A 87 4.24 2.79 2.41
C SER A 87 3.13 3.84 2.32
N THR A 88 3.43 5.07 2.74
CA THR A 88 2.46 6.17 2.72
C THR A 88 2.01 6.51 1.31
N VAL A 89 2.94 6.58 0.35
CA VAL A 89 2.61 6.84 -1.06
C VAL A 89 1.73 5.72 -1.62
N CYS A 90 2.07 4.46 -1.36
CA CYS A 90 1.28 3.32 -1.85
C CYS A 90 -0.14 3.32 -1.27
N ILE A 91 -0.32 3.55 0.03
CA ILE A 91 -1.67 3.55 0.62
C ILE A 91 -2.50 4.76 0.17
N CYS A 92 -1.88 5.92 -0.09
CA CYS A 92 -2.56 7.08 -0.69
C CYS A 92 -3.03 6.77 -2.12
N LEU A 93 -2.19 6.10 -2.93
CA LEU A 93 -2.57 5.67 -4.28
C LEU A 93 -3.71 4.64 -4.23
N ALA A 94 -3.65 3.68 -3.31
CA ALA A 94 -4.73 2.73 -3.09
C ALA A 94 -6.07 3.45 -2.80
N GLY A 95 -6.07 4.36 -1.83
CA GLY A 95 -7.24 5.18 -1.51
C GLY A 95 -7.76 5.98 -2.71
N MET A 96 -6.88 6.54 -3.52
CA MET A 96 -7.25 7.26 -4.74
C MET A 96 -7.98 6.35 -5.73
N PHE A 97 -7.51 5.13 -5.96
CA PHE A 97 -8.16 4.19 -6.88
C PHE A 97 -9.56 3.77 -6.41
N VAL A 98 -9.76 3.57 -5.11
CA VAL A 98 -11.10 3.33 -4.55
C VAL A 98 -12.01 4.52 -4.77
N LEU A 99 -11.52 5.74 -4.55
CA LEU A 99 -12.31 6.96 -4.77
C LEU A 99 -12.73 7.13 -6.23
N ILE A 100 -11.87 6.77 -7.18
CA ILE A 100 -12.16 6.78 -8.61
C ILE A 100 -13.22 5.72 -8.96
N ASP A 101 -13.16 4.55 -8.34
CA ASP A 101 -14.09 3.43 -8.57
C ASP A 101 -15.50 3.70 -8.04
N LEU A 102 -15.66 4.56 -7.04
CA LEU A 102 -16.97 4.86 -6.44
C LEU A 102 -17.99 5.47 -7.43
N GLY A 103 -17.54 6.02 -8.57
CA GLY A 103 -18.39 6.61 -9.60
C GLY A 103 -19.22 7.83 -9.17
N GLY A 104 -19.50 7.97 -7.90
CA GLY A 104 -20.27 9.07 -7.32
C GLY A 104 -19.61 9.61 -6.05
N ILE A 105 -18.44 10.23 -6.21
CA ILE A 105 -17.61 10.74 -5.09
C ILE A 105 -18.37 11.70 -4.16
N GLN A 106 -19.36 12.42 -4.68
CA GLN A 106 -20.23 13.31 -3.90
C GLN A 106 -21.07 12.56 -2.84
N ARG A 107 -21.14 11.23 -2.90
CA ARG A 107 -21.90 10.42 -1.95
C ARG A 107 -21.03 9.79 -0.86
N ILE A 108 -19.73 10.02 -0.88
CA ILE A 108 -18.78 9.38 0.05
C ILE A 108 -19.09 9.69 1.51
N TRP A 109 -19.64 10.88 1.79
CA TRP A 109 -20.05 11.28 3.14
C TRP A 109 -21.10 10.33 3.76
N ARG A 110 -21.87 9.58 2.94
CA ARG A 110 -22.85 8.58 3.42
C ARG A 110 -22.20 7.42 4.16
N ILE A 111 -20.92 7.14 3.90
CA ILE A 111 -20.14 6.14 4.64
C ILE A 111 -20.02 6.54 6.12
N VAL A 112 -19.98 7.85 6.40
CA VAL A 112 -19.87 8.39 7.76
C VAL A 112 -21.25 8.57 8.40
N THR A 113 -22.27 9.02 7.65
CA THR A 113 -23.60 9.35 8.19
C THR A 113 -24.54 8.16 8.30
N GLY A 114 -24.31 7.10 7.54
CA GLY A 114 -25.13 5.89 7.55
C GLY A 114 -24.30 4.65 7.22
N PRO A 115 -23.25 4.34 8.02
CA PRO A 115 -22.42 3.17 7.75
C PRO A 115 -23.22 1.88 7.93
N ASN A 116 -23.00 0.92 7.03
CA ASN A 116 -23.48 -0.44 7.25
C ASN A 116 -22.40 -1.25 8.00
N PRO A 117 -22.55 -1.55 9.29
CA PRO A 117 -21.52 -2.21 10.09
C PRO A 117 -21.26 -3.66 9.67
N THR A 118 -22.13 -4.26 8.86
CA THR A 118 -21.94 -5.61 8.34
C THR A 118 -21.15 -5.64 7.03
N SER A 119 -20.87 -4.46 6.43
CA SER A 119 -20.12 -4.36 5.17
C SER A 119 -18.61 -4.45 5.39
N PRO A 120 -17.92 -5.43 4.79
CA PRO A 120 -16.45 -5.51 4.83
C PRO A 120 -15.76 -4.24 4.28
N LEU A 121 -16.37 -3.57 3.29
CA LEU A 121 -15.84 -2.33 2.72
C LEU A 121 -15.79 -1.18 3.73
N VAL A 122 -16.76 -1.09 4.64
CA VAL A 122 -16.76 -0.07 5.70
C VAL A 122 -15.61 -0.32 6.67
N TRP A 123 -15.39 -1.56 7.06
CA TRP A 123 -14.25 -1.94 7.91
C TRP A 123 -12.92 -1.66 7.23
N ASP A 124 -12.82 -1.95 5.94
CA ASP A 124 -11.60 -1.71 5.16
C ASP A 124 -11.26 -0.21 5.13
N ILE A 125 -12.23 0.67 4.85
CA ILE A 125 -12.03 2.13 4.89
C ILE A 125 -11.57 2.59 6.28
N CYS A 126 -12.17 2.08 7.35
CA CYS A 126 -11.77 2.43 8.72
C CYS A 126 -10.32 2.03 9.00
N VAL A 127 -9.93 0.82 8.61
CA VAL A 127 -8.58 0.30 8.89
C VAL A 127 -7.53 0.96 7.99
N ILE A 128 -7.83 1.24 6.73
CA ILE A 128 -6.95 2.01 5.83
C ILE A 128 -6.75 3.43 6.35
N THR A 129 -7.81 4.07 6.84
CA THR A 129 -7.71 5.41 7.43
C THR A 129 -6.82 5.39 8.68
N LEU A 130 -7.01 4.42 9.57
CA LEU A 130 -6.16 4.22 10.74
C LEU A 130 -4.69 4.00 10.34
N TYR A 131 -4.46 3.16 9.35
CA TYR A 131 -3.14 2.86 8.80
C TYR A 131 -2.45 4.13 8.26
N LEU A 132 -3.19 4.95 7.50
CA LEU A 132 -2.66 6.22 6.98
C LEU A 132 -2.32 7.19 8.10
N VAL A 133 -3.18 7.31 9.11
CA VAL A 133 -2.90 8.14 10.30
C VAL A 133 -1.63 7.67 11.01
N ILE A 134 -1.46 6.37 11.21
CA ILE A 134 -0.26 5.79 11.82
C ILE A 134 0.99 6.11 10.98
N ASN A 135 0.93 5.96 9.64
CA ASN A 135 2.04 6.31 8.75
C ASN A 135 2.44 7.79 8.87
N VAL A 136 1.45 8.69 8.88
CA VAL A 136 1.70 10.14 9.01
C VAL A 136 2.32 10.46 10.38
N LEU A 137 1.76 9.91 11.46
CA LEU A 137 2.31 10.08 12.81
C LEU A 137 3.75 9.55 12.91
N TYR A 138 4.01 8.40 12.28
CA TYR A 138 5.34 7.80 12.23
C TYR A 138 6.33 8.73 11.52
N LEU A 139 6.00 9.22 10.32
CA LEU A 139 6.82 10.16 9.55
C LEU A 139 7.10 11.45 10.30
N VAL A 140 6.08 12.06 10.91
CA VAL A 140 6.21 13.31 11.66
C VAL A 140 7.16 13.13 12.85
N ASN A 141 7.01 12.05 13.62
CA ASN A 141 7.85 11.80 14.79
C ASN A 141 9.28 11.40 14.41
N MET A 142 9.48 10.68 13.30
CA MET A 142 10.82 10.40 12.77
C MET A 142 11.53 11.70 12.36
N ARG A 143 10.84 12.63 11.67
CA ARG A 143 11.41 13.93 11.30
C ARG A 143 11.73 14.81 12.50
N ARG A 144 10.96 14.70 13.58
CA ARG A 144 11.19 15.43 14.84
C ARG A 144 12.29 14.80 15.70
N GLY A 145 12.81 13.63 15.33
CA GLY A 145 13.81 12.91 16.13
C GLY A 145 13.26 12.35 17.45
N ASN A 146 11.95 12.16 17.56
CA ASN A 146 11.33 11.64 18.78
C ASN A 146 11.35 10.10 18.78
N ASP A 147 12.49 9.51 19.14
CA ASP A 147 12.70 8.06 19.18
C ASP A 147 11.72 7.33 20.11
N HIS A 148 11.27 7.99 21.22
CA HIS A 148 10.29 7.39 22.13
C HIS A 148 8.92 7.24 21.44
N ALA A 149 8.40 8.31 20.84
CA ALA A 149 7.13 8.25 20.10
C ALA A 149 7.20 7.27 18.94
N VAL A 150 8.29 7.24 18.17
CA VAL A 150 8.53 6.27 17.09
C VAL A 150 8.46 4.84 17.63
N SER A 151 9.07 4.54 18.77
CA SER A 151 9.01 3.22 19.41
C SER A 151 7.59 2.82 19.85
N VAL A 152 6.81 3.77 20.36
CA VAL A 152 5.41 3.52 20.73
C VAL A 152 4.56 3.28 19.50
N ILE A 153 4.64 4.17 18.50
CA ILE A 153 3.86 4.07 17.26
C ILE A 153 4.16 2.76 16.53
N SER A 154 5.41 2.32 16.48
CA SER A 154 5.80 1.09 15.79
C SER A 154 5.12 -0.17 16.35
N ARG A 155 4.82 -0.20 17.65
CA ARG A 155 4.10 -1.32 18.29
C ARG A 155 2.65 -1.43 17.81
N PHE A 156 2.01 -0.31 17.47
CA PHE A 156 0.67 -0.28 16.88
C PHE A 156 0.69 -0.41 15.36
N ALA A 157 1.76 0.07 14.73
CA ALA A 157 1.92 0.05 13.28
C ALA A 157 1.97 -1.37 12.71
N LEU A 158 2.71 -2.28 13.37
CA LEU A 158 2.85 -3.66 12.90
C LEU A 158 1.51 -4.44 12.95
N PRO A 159 0.76 -4.47 14.08
CA PRO A 159 -0.57 -5.08 14.08
C PRO A 159 -1.55 -4.41 13.10
N CYS A 160 -1.48 -3.08 12.95
CA CYS A 160 -2.32 -2.37 12.01
C CYS A 160 -2.02 -2.75 10.55
N ALA A 161 -0.75 -2.95 10.19
CA ALA A 161 -0.38 -3.44 8.87
C ALA A 161 -0.97 -4.83 8.57
N ILE A 162 -0.89 -5.75 9.53
CA ILE A 162 -1.51 -7.07 9.41
C ILE A 162 -3.04 -6.94 9.29
N LEU A 163 -3.65 -6.09 10.10
CA LEU A 163 -5.10 -5.88 10.12
C LEU A 163 -5.62 -5.33 8.79
N VAL A 164 -4.96 -4.33 8.19
CA VAL A 164 -5.34 -3.79 6.87
C VAL A 164 -5.42 -4.92 5.85
N HIS A 165 -4.34 -5.70 5.72
CA HIS A 165 -4.27 -6.75 4.71
C HIS A 165 -5.27 -7.89 4.96
N SER A 166 -5.55 -8.20 6.23
CA SER A 166 -6.54 -9.19 6.61
C SER A 166 -7.97 -8.74 6.30
N VAL A 167 -8.31 -7.48 6.63
CA VAL A 167 -9.65 -6.93 6.36
C VAL A 167 -9.88 -6.78 4.85
N THR A 168 -8.89 -6.27 4.12
CA THR A 168 -8.96 -6.20 2.66
C THR A 168 -9.12 -7.60 2.03
N ALA A 169 -8.40 -8.60 2.53
CA ALA A 169 -8.56 -10.00 2.09
C ALA A 169 -9.98 -10.53 2.32
N TRP A 170 -10.63 -10.15 3.41
CA TRP A 170 -12.00 -10.57 3.71
C TRP A 170 -13.05 -9.99 2.78
N ILE A 171 -12.78 -8.86 2.09
CA ILE A 171 -13.65 -8.38 1.01
C ILE A 171 -13.83 -9.47 -0.05
N PHE A 172 -12.78 -10.23 -0.34
CA PHE A 172 -12.79 -11.35 -1.30
C PHE A 172 -13.15 -12.67 -0.61
N GLY A 173 -12.53 -12.99 0.51
CA GLY A 173 -12.70 -14.23 1.24
C GLY A 173 -14.13 -14.49 1.76
N LEU A 174 -14.97 -13.47 1.85
CA LEU A 174 -16.38 -13.59 2.21
C LEU A 174 -17.33 -13.68 1.01
N GLN A 175 -16.81 -13.68 -0.22
CA GLN A 175 -17.62 -13.76 -1.44
C GLN A 175 -18.04 -15.20 -1.76
N ILE A 176 -19.11 -15.67 -1.16
CA ILE A 176 -19.66 -17.04 -1.33
C ILE A 176 -19.93 -17.36 -2.80
N ALA A 177 -20.32 -16.36 -3.61
CA ALA A 177 -20.62 -16.53 -5.03
C ALA A 177 -19.37 -16.82 -5.91
N LYS A 178 -18.17 -16.73 -5.35
CA LYS A 178 -16.89 -16.96 -6.03
C LYS A 178 -16.12 -18.07 -5.28
N GLU A 179 -16.35 -19.31 -5.65
CA GLU A 179 -15.77 -20.49 -4.97
C GLU A 179 -14.24 -20.40 -4.79
N GLY A 180 -13.51 -19.87 -5.77
CA GLY A 180 -12.06 -19.71 -5.70
C GLY A 180 -11.59 -18.60 -4.73
N TRP A 181 -12.49 -17.75 -4.23
CA TRP A 181 -12.16 -16.67 -3.29
C TRP A 181 -12.65 -16.97 -1.88
N TYR A 182 -13.74 -17.70 -1.74
CA TYR A 182 -14.35 -18.02 -0.46
C TYR A 182 -13.48 -18.99 0.34
N SER A 183 -12.58 -18.43 1.16
CA SER A 183 -11.64 -19.21 1.97
C SER A 183 -11.17 -18.44 3.20
N ALA A 184 -11.09 -19.15 4.34
CA ALA A 184 -10.55 -18.59 5.58
C ALA A 184 -9.03 -18.29 5.49
N ILE A 185 -8.31 -19.00 4.60
CA ILE A 185 -6.86 -18.83 4.41
C ILE A 185 -6.52 -17.56 3.60
N MET A 186 -7.52 -16.88 3.03
CA MET A 186 -7.31 -15.69 2.20
C MET A 186 -6.53 -14.60 2.95
N ALA A 187 -6.83 -14.36 4.24
CA ALA A 187 -6.14 -13.33 5.03
C ALA A 187 -4.65 -13.64 5.25
N PRO A 188 -4.21 -14.82 5.70
CA PRO A 188 -2.80 -15.19 5.76
C PRO A 188 -2.08 -15.07 4.42
N ILE A 189 -2.68 -15.52 3.31
CA ILE A 189 -2.12 -15.44 1.96
C ILE A 189 -1.89 -13.98 1.56
N PHE A 190 -2.88 -13.10 1.80
CA PHE A 190 -2.75 -11.67 1.48
C PHE A 190 -1.65 -11.00 2.29
N VAL A 191 -1.52 -11.31 3.58
CA VAL A 191 -0.44 -10.76 4.41
C VAL A 191 0.93 -11.23 3.91
N ALA A 192 1.10 -12.51 3.59
CA ALA A 192 2.35 -13.05 3.06
C ALA A 192 2.70 -12.43 1.70
N SER A 193 1.75 -12.35 0.76
CA SER A 193 1.91 -11.73 -0.55
C SER A 193 2.23 -10.24 -0.46
N ALA A 194 1.60 -9.52 0.49
CA ALA A 194 1.86 -8.11 0.71
C ALA A 194 3.26 -7.86 1.29
N MET A 195 3.75 -8.72 2.18
CA MET A 195 5.12 -8.66 2.65
C MET A 195 6.11 -8.87 1.51
N ASP A 196 5.86 -9.85 0.66
CA ASP A 196 6.69 -10.20 -0.48
C ASP A 196 6.77 -9.05 -1.49
N SER A 197 5.64 -8.61 -2.01
CA SER A 197 5.56 -7.53 -3.00
C SER A 197 6.09 -6.20 -2.46
N GLY A 198 5.77 -5.87 -1.21
CA GLY A 198 6.22 -4.63 -0.57
C GLY A 198 7.72 -4.61 -0.29
N LEU A 199 8.31 -5.73 0.12
CA LEU A 199 9.78 -5.87 0.28
C LEU A 199 10.49 -5.79 -1.08
N ALA A 200 9.95 -6.43 -2.11
CA ALA A 200 10.49 -6.37 -3.47
C ALA A 200 10.52 -4.92 -3.98
N LEU A 201 9.41 -4.20 -3.83
CA LEU A 201 9.34 -2.78 -4.21
C LEU A 201 10.35 -1.93 -3.42
N LEU A 202 10.46 -2.13 -2.10
CA LEU A 202 11.41 -1.41 -1.26
C LEU A 202 12.85 -1.64 -1.74
N LEU A 203 13.22 -2.88 -2.03
CA LEU A 203 14.54 -3.23 -2.56
C LEU A 203 14.82 -2.54 -3.92
N CYS A 204 13.85 -2.54 -4.82
CA CYS A 204 13.96 -1.85 -6.11
C CYS A 204 14.16 -0.34 -5.93
N VAL A 205 13.39 0.29 -5.04
CA VAL A 205 13.50 1.73 -4.74
C VAL A 205 14.87 2.05 -4.12
N LEU A 206 15.32 1.26 -3.14
CA LEU A 206 16.64 1.45 -2.51
C LEU A 206 17.77 1.27 -3.52
N ALA A 207 17.68 0.29 -4.42
CA ALA A 207 18.65 0.10 -5.50
C ALA A 207 18.67 1.28 -6.47
N ALA A 208 17.52 1.80 -6.86
CA ALA A 208 17.38 2.98 -7.70
C ALA A 208 17.96 4.24 -7.04
N LEU A 209 17.65 4.48 -5.76
CA LEU A 209 18.18 5.60 -4.99
C LEU A 209 19.71 5.51 -4.84
N LYS A 210 20.24 4.32 -4.60
CA LYS A 210 21.69 4.08 -4.55
C LYS A 210 22.35 4.36 -5.89
N LYS A 211 21.77 3.86 -7.00
CA LYS A 211 22.28 4.13 -8.35
C LYS A 211 22.24 5.62 -8.69
N ALA A 212 21.21 6.33 -8.22
CA ALA A 212 21.10 7.79 -8.37
C ALA A 212 21.99 8.60 -7.41
N ARG A 213 22.75 7.94 -6.52
CA ARG A 213 23.58 8.54 -5.46
C ARG A 213 22.79 9.47 -4.51
N LEU A 214 21.50 9.18 -4.34
CA LEU A 214 20.61 9.95 -3.46
C LEU A 214 20.52 9.35 -2.05
N PHE A 215 20.83 8.07 -1.92
CA PHE A 215 20.77 7.35 -0.65
C PHE A 215 21.80 6.21 -0.62
N GLU A 216 22.63 6.18 0.43
CA GLU A 216 23.64 5.15 0.61
C GLU A 216 23.08 3.97 1.40
N THR A 217 23.25 2.76 0.87
CA THR A 217 22.86 1.51 1.52
C THR A 217 24.03 0.55 1.59
N SER A 218 24.22 -0.08 2.75
CA SER A 218 25.24 -1.12 2.90
C SER A 218 24.84 -2.40 2.14
N ARG A 219 25.81 -3.15 1.68
CA ARG A 219 25.58 -4.44 1.02
C ARG A 219 24.93 -5.45 1.97
N GLU A 220 25.31 -5.43 3.24
CA GLU A 220 24.76 -6.29 4.28
C GLU A 220 23.26 -6.03 4.53
N LEU A 221 22.87 -4.75 4.54
CA LEU A 221 21.47 -4.36 4.68
C LEU A 221 20.62 -4.86 3.51
N MET A 222 21.09 -4.65 2.29
CA MET A 222 20.40 -5.13 1.08
C MET A 222 20.28 -6.66 1.07
N ALA A 223 21.35 -7.37 1.45
CA ALA A 223 21.34 -8.84 1.57
C ALA A 223 20.36 -9.32 2.66
N SER A 224 20.28 -8.60 3.80
CA SER A 224 19.34 -8.94 4.88
C SER A 224 17.87 -8.75 4.46
N LEU A 225 17.55 -7.68 3.72
CA LEU A 225 16.20 -7.46 3.17
C LEU A 225 15.88 -8.49 2.09
N ALA A 226 16.84 -8.83 1.22
CA ALA A 226 16.66 -9.87 0.21
C ALA A 226 16.46 -11.26 0.83
N GLY A 227 17.16 -11.57 1.93
CA GLY A 227 16.93 -12.80 2.69
C GLY A 227 15.55 -12.86 3.32
N LEU A 228 15.05 -11.73 3.85
CA LEU A 228 13.68 -11.65 4.37
C LEU A 228 12.66 -11.83 3.24
N LEU A 229 12.88 -11.21 2.08
CA LEU A 229 12.05 -11.40 0.89
C LEU A 229 12.00 -12.88 0.48
N ALA A 230 13.15 -13.55 0.37
CA ALA A 230 13.21 -14.97 0.01
C ALA A 230 12.43 -15.85 1.00
N THR A 231 12.48 -15.53 2.29
CA THR A 231 11.69 -16.25 3.32
C THR A 231 10.18 -16.03 3.12
N CYS A 232 9.76 -14.79 2.84
CA CYS A 232 8.36 -14.47 2.56
C CYS A 232 7.87 -15.18 1.28
N CYS A 233 8.67 -15.20 0.21
CA CYS A 233 8.37 -15.93 -1.02
C CYS A 233 8.14 -17.43 -0.76
N LEU A 234 9.00 -18.06 0.06
CA LEU A 234 8.85 -19.47 0.39
C LEU A 234 7.57 -19.75 1.18
N LEU A 235 7.21 -18.88 2.13
CA LEU A 235 5.96 -18.99 2.88
C LEU A 235 4.74 -18.80 1.96
N TYR A 236 4.76 -17.79 1.09
CA TYR A 236 3.66 -17.52 0.17
C TYR A 236 3.46 -18.66 -0.84
N THR A 237 4.54 -19.22 -1.39
CA THR A 237 4.46 -20.31 -2.38
C THR A 237 4.09 -21.65 -1.77
N SER A 238 4.45 -21.91 -0.51
CA SER A 238 4.07 -23.15 0.19
C SER A 238 2.56 -23.21 0.51
N ASP A 239 1.92 -22.06 0.73
CA ASP A 239 0.48 -21.97 0.97
C ASP A 239 -0.35 -22.03 -0.34
N ALA A 240 0.28 -21.77 -1.48
CA ALA A 240 -0.38 -21.79 -2.79
C ALA A 240 -0.36 -23.18 -3.46
N ALA A 241 0.34 -24.15 -2.88
CA ALA A 241 0.43 -25.56 -3.35
C ALA A 241 -0.58 -26.45 -2.64
#